data_6ea74af38b1c8909a2369f1e5cbd2ad0
#
_entry.id   6ea74af38b1c8909a2369f1e5cbd2ad0
#
_cell.length_a   1.000
_cell.length_b   1.000
_cell.length_c   1.000
_cell.angle_alpha   90.00
_cell.angle_beta   90.00
_cell.angle_gamma   90.00
#
_symmetry.space_group_name_H-M   'P 1'
#
loop_
_entity.id
_entity.type
_entity.pdbx_description
1 polymer ?
#
loop_
_entity_poly.entity_id
_entity_poly.type
_entity_poly.pdbx_seq_one_letter_code
_entity_poly.pdbx_strand_id
1 'polypeptide(L)'
;EYRRQRQMCIRDSAIEKGMLAIAADGGLDHMRAMGLSPDFVIGDFDSLSGDVPDGDRSVRLPPQKDDPDLLSALKVGWSRGAREFHIYGALGGRIDHTIANMQLMALLASHGGIGYLYGDGSIVTAIADGALEFPANHVAPRRMISVFSHSDVCHGVTIACLLYTSDA
;
A
#
# COMPACT_ATOMS: atom_id res chain seq x y z
N GLU A 1 -0.39 -23.16 -8.84
CA GLU A 1 0.12 -23.29 -7.45
C GLU A 1 0.63 -21.93 -6.91
N TYR A 2 1.42 -21.21 -7.66
CA TYR A 2 1.92 -19.87 -7.30
C TYR A 2 0.80 -18.81 -7.15
N ARG A 3 -0.27 -18.85 -7.98
CA ARG A 3 -1.46 -17.99 -7.84
C ARG A 3 -2.28 -18.32 -6.58
N ARG A 4 -2.36 -19.60 -6.17
CA ARG A 4 -3.04 -20.00 -4.93
C ARG A 4 -2.30 -19.52 -3.69
N GLN A 5 -0.97 -19.55 -3.70
CA GLN A 5 -0.16 -19.01 -2.60
C GLN A 5 -0.29 -17.50 -2.45
N ARG A 6 -0.41 -16.73 -3.57
CA ARG A 6 -0.71 -15.28 -3.50
C ARG A 6 -2.04 -14.97 -2.84
N GLN A 7 -3.09 -15.73 -3.16
CA GLN A 7 -4.40 -15.56 -2.51
C GLN A 7 -4.38 -15.96 -1.02
N MET A 8 -3.57 -16.91 -0.64
CA MET A 8 -3.43 -17.34 0.75
C MET A 8 -2.69 -16.29 1.60
N CYS A 9 -1.61 -15.70 1.09
CA CYS A 9 -0.89 -14.62 1.80
C CYS A 9 -1.77 -13.38 2.06
N ILE A 10 -2.67 -13.03 1.13
CA ILE A 10 -3.60 -11.91 1.33
C ILE A 10 -4.68 -12.28 2.35
N ARG A 11 -5.08 -13.55 2.45
CA ARG A 11 -6.06 -14.01 3.46
C ARG A 11 -5.47 -14.12 4.86
N ASP A 12 -4.23 -14.53 4.98
CA ASP A 12 -3.54 -14.71 6.27
C ASP A 12 -3.07 -13.40 6.90
N SER A 13 -2.89 -12.34 6.09
CA SER A 13 -2.67 -10.97 6.56
C SER A 13 -3.97 -10.19 6.75
N ALA A 14 -5.10 -10.90 6.83
CA ALA A 14 -6.40 -10.28 7.00
C ALA A 14 -6.44 -9.46 8.29
N ILE A 15 -6.75 -8.19 8.11
CA ILE A 15 -7.13 -7.15 9.06
C ILE A 15 -7.06 -7.62 10.50
N GLU A 16 -5.95 -7.33 11.16
CA GLU A 16 -5.78 -7.60 12.58
C GLU A 16 -6.80 -6.78 13.37
N LYS A 17 -7.24 -7.34 14.51
CA LYS A 17 -8.23 -6.69 15.36
C LYS A 17 -7.72 -5.33 15.82
N GLY A 18 -8.36 -4.26 15.34
CA GLY A 18 -7.99 -2.88 15.63
C GLY A 18 -7.42 -2.11 14.42
N MET A 19 -7.20 -2.76 13.29
CA MET A 19 -6.86 -2.07 12.03
C MET A 19 -8.09 -1.43 11.39
N LEU A 20 -7.89 -0.28 10.76
CA LEU A 20 -8.89 0.41 9.96
C LEU A 20 -8.81 -0.09 8.51
N ALA A 21 -9.89 -0.64 8.01
CA ALA A 21 -10.01 -1.12 6.65
C ALA A 21 -10.68 -0.07 5.75
N ILE A 22 -9.96 0.37 4.72
CA ILE A 22 -10.45 1.37 3.78
C ILE A 22 -10.43 0.76 2.37
N ALA A 23 -11.55 0.78 1.69
CA ALA A 23 -11.65 0.44 0.28
C ALA A 23 -11.59 1.72 -0.57
N ALA A 24 -10.65 1.79 -1.50
CA ALA A 24 -10.57 2.87 -2.47
C ALA A 24 -11.04 2.37 -3.83
N ASP A 25 -12.04 3.02 -4.42
CA ASP A 25 -12.62 2.71 -5.72
C ASP A 25 -12.91 1.20 -5.92
N GLY A 26 -12.41 0.56 -6.98
CA GLY A 26 -12.54 -0.88 -7.24
C GLY A 26 -12.02 -1.79 -6.13
N GLY A 27 -11.34 -1.27 -5.12
CA GLY A 27 -10.92 -2.01 -3.93
C GLY A 27 -12.08 -2.61 -3.14
N LEU A 28 -13.29 -2.01 -3.21
CA LEU A 28 -14.48 -2.54 -2.57
C LEU A 28 -14.88 -3.91 -3.13
N ASP A 29 -14.85 -4.09 -4.46
CA ASP A 29 -15.18 -5.35 -5.09
C ASP A 29 -14.15 -6.44 -4.76
N HIS A 30 -12.88 -6.08 -4.67
CA HIS A 30 -11.82 -6.99 -4.22
C HIS A 30 -12.02 -7.44 -2.78
N MET A 31 -12.34 -6.52 -1.87
CA MET A 31 -12.62 -6.86 -0.46
C MET A 31 -13.85 -7.75 -0.34
N ARG A 32 -14.94 -7.46 -1.07
CA ARG A 32 -16.15 -8.29 -1.11
C ARG A 32 -15.85 -9.72 -1.60
N ALA A 33 -15.06 -9.84 -2.68
CA ALA A 33 -14.66 -11.14 -3.21
C ALA A 33 -13.84 -11.99 -2.20
N MET A 34 -13.19 -11.34 -1.26
CA MET A 34 -12.45 -11.98 -0.16
C MET A 34 -13.30 -12.19 1.11
N GLY A 35 -14.58 -11.76 1.10
CA GLY A 35 -15.46 -11.83 2.28
C GLY A 35 -15.11 -10.81 3.36
N LEU A 36 -14.41 -9.73 3.00
CA LEU A 36 -14.03 -8.64 3.90
C LEU A 36 -15.00 -7.46 3.76
N SER A 37 -15.25 -6.78 4.87
CA SER A 37 -16.05 -5.56 4.91
C SER A 37 -15.17 -4.38 5.31
N PRO A 38 -15.10 -3.31 4.50
CA PRO A 38 -14.36 -2.11 4.87
C PRO A 38 -15.09 -1.31 5.94
N ASP A 39 -14.32 -0.57 6.76
CA ASP A 39 -14.85 0.45 7.66
C ASP A 39 -15.24 1.72 6.89
N PHE A 40 -14.49 2.03 5.82
CA PHE A 40 -14.74 3.17 4.93
C PHE A 40 -14.59 2.77 3.47
N VAL A 41 -15.43 3.38 2.64
CA VAL A 41 -15.35 3.29 1.18
C VAL A 41 -15.15 4.69 0.61
N ILE A 42 -14.18 4.83 -0.28
CA ILE A 42 -13.77 6.12 -0.84
C ILE A 42 -13.69 5.97 -2.37
N GLY A 43 -14.35 6.84 -3.10
CA GLY A 43 -14.33 6.85 -4.56
C GLY A 43 -15.45 7.69 -5.14
N ASP A 44 -15.50 7.79 -6.47
CA ASP A 44 -16.63 8.35 -7.21
C ASP A 44 -17.73 7.32 -7.48
N PHE A 45 -17.40 6.05 -7.30
CA PHE A 45 -18.28 4.89 -7.43
C PHE A 45 -18.83 4.62 -8.83
N ASP A 46 -18.24 5.22 -9.85
CA ASP A 46 -18.70 5.08 -11.25
C ASP A 46 -18.47 3.67 -11.81
N SER A 47 -17.49 2.95 -11.27
CA SER A 47 -17.07 1.62 -11.73
C SER A 47 -17.49 0.47 -10.81
N LEU A 48 -18.23 0.74 -9.72
CA LEU A 48 -18.60 -0.29 -8.75
C LEU A 48 -19.74 -1.18 -9.23
N SER A 49 -19.56 -2.48 -9.05
CA SER A 49 -20.58 -3.51 -9.30
C SER A 49 -21.38 -3.77 -8.02
N GLY A 50 -22.38 -2.94 -7.71
CA GLY A 50 -23.30 -3.17 -6.60
C GLY A 50 -23.50 -1.98 -5.67
N ASP A 51 -24.27 -2.19 -4.59
CA ASP A 51 -24.67 -1.14 -3.66
C ASP A 51 -23.47 -0.63 -2.86
N VAL A 52 -23.32 0.69 -2.81
CA VAL A 52 -22.38 1.38 -1.92
C VAL A 52 -22.98 1.41 -0.51
N PRO A 53 -22.21 1.12 0.54
CA PRO A 53 -22.71 1.26 1.90
C PRO A 53 -23.21 2.68 2.16
N ASP A 54 -24.43 2.81 2.65
CA ASP A 54 -25.01 4.11 3.02
C ASP A 54 -24.47 4.60 4.36
N GLY A 55 -24.36 5.93 4.52
CA GLY A 55 -24.09 6.62 5.78
C GLY A 55 -22.63 7.08 5.94
N ASP A 56 -22.25 7.33 7.20
CA ASP A 56 -20.95 7.93 7.60
C ASP A 56 -19.69 7.09 7.20
N ARG A 57 -19.90 5.88 6.67
CA ARG A 57 -18.85 4.98 6.20
C ARG A 57 -18.50 5.17 4.74
N SER A 58 -19.26 5.94 3.99
CA SER A 58 -19.00 6.23 2.58
C SER A 58 -18.53 7.66 2.42
N VAL A 59 -17.33 7.83 1.88
CA VAL A 59 -16.84 9.16 1.50
C VAL A 59 -16.91 9.25 -0.02
N ARG A 60 -18.02 9.81 -0.51
CA ARG A 60 -18.19 10.06 -1.94
C ARG A 60 -17.33 11.24 -2.35
N LEU A 61 -16.40 10.99 -3.25
CA LEU A 61 -15.56 12.03 -3.83
C LEU A 61 -16.21 12.57 -5.12
N PRO A 62 -16.12 13.86 -5.39
CA PRO A 62 -16.62 14.40 -6.65
C PRO A 62 -15.82 13.81 -7.83
N PRO A 63 -16.45 13.55 -8.99
CA PRO A 63 -15.78 13.00 -10.18
C PRO A 63 -14.62 13.86 -10.69
N GLN A 64 -14.71 15.17 -10.47
CA GLN A 64 -13.67 16.14 -10.79
C GLN A 64 -12.85 16.44 -9.52
N LYS A 65 -11.87 15.63 -9.26
CA LYS A 65 -10.93 15.80 -8.14
C LYS A 65 -9.51 15.78 -8.65
N ASP A 66 -8.66 16.58 -8.06
CA ASP A 66 -7.22 16.63 -8.35
C ASP A 66 -6.46 15.50 -7.66
N ASP A 67 -7.01 14.94 -6.59
CA ASP A 67 -6.36 13.90 -5.77
C ASP A 67 -6.71 12.48 -6.27
N PRO A 68 -5.74 11.59 -6.42
CA PRO A 68 -5.98 10.16 -6.61
C PRO A 68 -6.75 9.53 -5.44
N ASP A 69 -7.56 8.50 -5.71
CA ASP A 69 -8.37 7.82 -4.69
C ASP A 69 -7.53 7.28 -3.54
N LEU A 70 -6.34 6.75 -3.85
CA LEU A 70 -5.41 6.29 -2.83
C LEU A 70 -4.98 7.43 -1.90
N LEU A 71 -4.67 8.62 -2.42
CA LEU A 71 -4.32 9.76 -1.57
C LEU A 71 -5.46 10.15 -0.64
N SER A 72 -6.69 10.13 -1.16
CA SER A 72 -7.89 10.39 -0.36
C SER A 72 -8.07 9.35 0.76
N ALA A 73 -7.84 8.06 0.46
CA ALA A 73 -7.87 6.99 1.45
C ALA A 73 -6.80 7.17 2.53
N LEU A 74 -5.58 7.53 2.12
CA LEU A 74 -4.48 7.82 3.06
C LEU A 74 -4.81 9.01 3.98
N LYS A 75 -5.40 10.09 3.44
CA LYS A 75 -5.84 11.25 4.23
C LYS A 75 -6.90 10.85 5.27
N VAL A 76 -7.84 9.98 4.91
CA VAL A 76 -8.85 9.46 5.84
C VAL A 76 -8.21 8.65 6.95
N GLY A 77 -7.33 7.70 6.64
CA GLY A 77 -6.60 6.92 7.64
C GLY A 77 -5.74 7.81 8.54
N TRP A 78 -5.02 8.76 7.95
CA TRP A 78 -4.17 9.71 8.68
C TRP A 78 -4.95 10.56 9.67
N SER A 79 -6.11 11.09 9.28
CA SER A 79 -6.98 11.88 10.15
C SER A 79 -7.52 11.10 11.34
N ARG A 80 -7.54 9.77 11.25
CA ARG A 80 -7.92 8.84 12.31
C ARG A 80 -6.74 8.31 13.13
N GLY A 81 -5.55 8.86 12.92
CA GLY A 81 -4.35 8.52 13.70
C GLY A 81 -3.49 7.41 13.12
N ALA A 82 -3.86 6.83 11.99
CA ALA A 82 -3.01 5.85 11.31
C ALA A 82 -1.69 6.50 10.86
N ARG A 83 -0.59 5.78 11.02
CA ARG A 83 0.76 6.17 10.58
C ARG A 83 1.44 5.05 9.81
N GLU A 84 0.90 3.86 9.85
CA GLU A 84 1.31 2.68 9.09
C GLU A 84 0.17 2.24 8.18
N PHE A 85 0.49 2.00 6.90
CA PHE A 85 -0.48 1.71 5.86
C PHE A 85 -0.06 0.49 5.05
N HIS A 86 -0.94 -0.50 4.97
CA HIS A 86 -0.78 -1.68 4.14
C HIS A 86 -1.72 -1.59 2.93
N ILE A 87 -1.17 -1.43 1.74
CA ILE A 87 -1.90 -1.07 0.54
C ILE A 87 -1.80 -2.20 -0.49
N TYR A 88 -2.93 -2.77 -0.83
CA TYR A 88 -3.05 -3.89 -1.75
C TYR A 88 -3.67 -3.45 -3.07
N GLY A 89 -3.22 -4.07 -4.19
CA GLY A 89 -3.74 -3.76 -5.52
C GLY A 89 -3.23 -2.45 -6.14
N ALA A 90 -2.26 -1.80 -5.51
CA ALA A 90 -1.71 -0.53 -5.95
C ALA A 90 -0.45 -0.67 -6.84
N LEU A 91 0.02 -1.89 -7.06
CA LEU A 91 1.11 -2.22 -7.97
C LEU A 91 0.59 -3.05 -9.15
N GLY A 92 1.21 -2.87 -10.30
CA GLY A 92 0.81 -3.52 -11.55
C GLY A 92 -0.27 -2.74 -12.32
N GLY A 93 -0.63 -3.23 -13.50
CA GLY A 93 -1.55 -2.53 -14.39
C GLY A 93 -0.92 -1.29 -15.05
N ARG A 94 -1.54 -0.14 -14.90
CA ARG A 94 -1.05 1.12 -15.46
C ARG A 94 0.22 1.59 -14.76
N ILE A 95 1.28 1.83 -15.52
CA ILE A 95 2.58 2.25 -14.99
C ILE A 95 2.54 3.64 -14.35
N ASP A 96 1.74 4.55 -14.91
CA ASP A 96 1.57 5.90 -14.37
C ASP A 96 0.95 5.88 -12.96
N HIS A 97 -0.06 5.03 -12.72
CA HIS A 97 -0.63 4.83 -11.39
C HIS A 97 0.39 4.20 -10.42
N THR A 98 1.18 3.23 -10.89
CA THR A 98 2.23 2.61 -10.07
C THR A 98 3.26 3.66 -9.62
N ILE A 99 3.72 4.53 -10.52
CA ILE A 99 4.65 5.60 -10.20
C ILE A 99 4.02 6.58 -9.19
N ALA A 100 2.79 7.01 -9.43
CA ALA A 100 2.08 7.91 -8.51
C ALA A 100 1.95 7.30 -7.11
N ASN A 101 1.61 6.00 -7.02
CA ASN A 101 1.51 5.30 -5.75
C ASN A 101 2.85 5.21 -5.01
N MET A 102 3.96 5.01 -5.74
CA MET A 102 5.30 5.05 -5.14
C MET A 102 5.64 6.46 -4.58
N GLN A 103 5.26 7.52 -5.30
CA GLN A 103 5.42 8.89 -4.81
C GLN A 103 4.61 9.17 -3.55
N LEU A 104 3.41 8.57 -3.42
CA LEU A 104 2.62 8.68 -2.19
C LEU A 104 3.30 8.01 -1.00
N MET A 105 4.08 6.92 -1.21
CA MET A 105 4.87 6.33 -0.13
C MET A 105 5.98 7.26 0.34
N ALA A 106 6.65 7.94 -0.59
CA ALA A 106 7.65 8.95 -0.24
C ALA A 106 7.03 10.14 0.50
N LEU A 107 5.84 10.57 0.09
CA LEU A 107 5.07 11.61 0.78
C LEU A 107 4.71 11.19 2.21
N LEU A 108 4.22 9.96 2.42
CA LEU A 108 3.96 9.43 3.76
C LEU A 108 5.21 9.45 4.62
N ALA A 109 6.33 8.95 4.09
CA ALA A 109 7.59 8.89 4.81
C ALA A 109 8.08 10.29 5.22
N SER A 110 7.96 11.29 4.35
CA SER A 110 8.35 12.68 4.67
C SER A 110 7.52 13.31 5.78
N HIS A 111 6.33 12.77 6.06
CA HIS A 111 5.46 13.20 7.16
C HIS A 111 5.55 12.30 8.40
N GLY A 112 6.51 11.38 8.46
CA GLY A 112 6.69 10.48 9.60
C GLY A 112 5.73 9.30 9.65
N GLY A 113 5.14 8.92 8.52
CA GLY A 113 4.38 7.69 8.35
C GLY A 113 5.15 6.66 7.55
N ILE A 114 4.60 5.46 7.43
CA ILE A 114 5.13 4.41 6.57
C ILE A 114 4.00 3.73 5.81
N GLY A 115 4.22 3.46 4.52
CA GLY A 115 3.30 2.73 3.67
C GLY A 115 3.98 1.57 2.97
N TYR A 116 3.27 0.47 2.83
CA TYR A 116 3.72 -0.72 2.13
C TYR A 116 2.77 -1.01 0.98
N LEU A 117 3.26 -0.93 -0.25
CA LEU A 117 2.52 -1.34 -1.45
C LEU A 117 2.78 -2.80 -1.75
N TYR A 118 1.74 -3.62 -1.78
CA TYR A 118 1.82 -5.04 -2.07
C TYR A 118 1.30 -5.34 -3.48
N GLY A 119 2.10 -5.98 -4.30
CA GLY A 119 1.68 -6.43 -5.63
C GLY A 119 2.81 -7.13 -6.40
N ASP A 120 2.44 -7.96 -7.35
CA ASP A 120 3.33 -8.68 -8.26
C ASP A 120 4.51 -9.42 -7.59
N GLY A 121 4.27 -9.93 -6.36
CA GLY A 121 5.29 -10.62 -5.57
C GLY A 121 6.33 -9.69 -4.98
N SER A 122 6.10 -8.39 -5.03
CA SER A 122 6.97 -7.34 -4.52
C SER A 122 6.27 -6.54 -3.42
N ILE A 123 7.09 -5.95 -2.56
CA ILE A 123 6.67 -4.94 -1.59
C ILE A 123 7.50 -3.70 -1.87
N VAL A 124 6.83 -2.56 -2.05
CA VAL A 124 7.48 -1.27 -2.20
C VAL A 124 7.15 -0.41 -0.99
N THR A 125 8.16 0.20 -0.40
CA THR A 125 8.02 1.12 0.71
C THR A 125 9.01 2.27 0.58
N ALA A 126 8.79 3.36 1.29
CA ALA A 126 9.72 4.47 1.41
C ALA A 126 9.95 4.77 2.89
N ILE A 127 11.17 5.18 3.22
CA ILE A 127 11.56 5.66 4.54
C ILE A 127 12.27 7.00 4.41
N ALA A 128 12.10 7.87 5.39
CA ALA A 128 12.83 9.12 5.52
C ALA A 128 13.26 9.28 6.98
N ASP A 129 14.53 9.56 7.19
CA ASP A 129 15.13 9.79 8.52
C ASP A 129 14.78 8.68 9.54
N GLY A 130 14.76 7.43 9.08
CA GLY A 130 14.33 6.26 9.84
C GLY A 130 15.07 5.01 9.46
N ALA A 131 14.67 3.89 10.05
CA ALA A 131 15.22 2.57 9.77
C ALA A 131 14.11 1.59 9.39
N LEU A 132 14.44 0.66 8.50
CA LEU A 132 13.61 -0.49 8.19
C LEU A 132 14.40 -1.75 8.56
N GLU A 133 13.85 -2.52 9.48
CA GLU A 133 14.46 -3.76 9.96
C GLU A 133 13.70 -4.98 9.46
N PHE A 134 14.44 -5.97 8.97
CA PHE A 134 13.88 -7.25 8.55
C PHE A 134 14.31 -8.31 9.54
N PRO A 135 13.37 -9.00 10.24
CA PRO A 135 13.74 -10.12 11.10
C PRO A 135 14.50 -11.20 10.34
N ALA A 136 15.53 -11.76 10.97
CA ALA A 136 16.43 -12.76 10.35
C ALA A 136 15.70 -13.97 9.75
N ASN A 137 14.52 -14.33 10.28
CA ASN A 137 13.72 -15.47 9.83
C ASN A 137 12.77 -15.15 8.65
N HIS A 138 12.69 -13.90 8.23
CA HIS A 138 11.81 -13.49 7.12
C HIS A 138 12.51 -13.55 5.75
N VAL A 139 13.80 -13.85 5.71
CA VAL A 139 14.54 -13.94 4.45
C VAL A 139 14.38 -15.35 3.88
N ALA A 140 13.33 -15.56 3.09
CA ALA A 140 13.29 -16.73 2.23
C ALA A 140 14.51 -16.68 1.28
N PRO A 141 15.19 -17.80 1.04
CA PRO A 141 16.29 -17.84 0.10
C PRO A 141 15.83 -17.28 -1.25
N ARG A 142 16.55 -16.28 -1.79
CA ARG A 142 16.29 -15.55 -3.04
C ARG A 142 15.34 -14.34 -2.96
N ARG A 143 15.14 -13.71 -1.83
CA ARG A 143 14.56 -12.36 -1.84
C ARG A 143 15.64 -11.34 -2.15
N MET A 144 15.36 -10.51 -3.14
CA MET A 144 16.19 -9.36 -3.49
C MET A 144 15.62 -8.12 -2.83
N ILE A 145 16.49 -7.25 -2.36
CA ILE A 145 16.15 -5.92 -1.90
C ILE A 145 16.87 -4.94 -2.83
N SER A 146 16.10 -4.04 -3.41
CA SER A 146 16.62 -2.93 -4.21
C SER A 146 16.35 -1.63 -3.46
N VAL A 147 17.36 -0.79 -3.36
CA VAL A 147 17.28 0.51 -2.68
C VAL A 147 17.55 1.61 -3.69
N PHE A 148 16.64 2.57 -3.77
CA PHE A 148 16.74 3.70 -4.69
C PHE A 148 16.62 5.01 -3.92
N SER A 149 17.36 6.01 -4.34
CA SER A 149 17.11 7.38 -3.93
C SER A 149 15.82 7.89 -4.58
N HIS A 150 14.90 8.45 -3.80
CA HIS A 150 13.71 9.12 -4.33
C HIS A 150 14.04 10.55 -4.80
N SER A 151 15.01 11.20 -4.17
CA SER A 151 15.59 12.48 -4.57
C SER A 151 16.86 12.27 -5.39
N ASP A 152 17.44 13.34 -5.90
CA ASP A 152 18.69 13.28 -6.67
C ASP A 152 19.82 12.60 -5.89
N VAL A 153 19.88 12.86 -4.59
CA VAL A 153 20.89 12.28 -3.68
C VAL A 153 20.26 11.96 -2.32
N CYS A 154 20.59 10.78 -1.78
CA CYS A 154 20.33 10.42 -0.38
C CYS A 154 21.65 10.43 0.40
N HIS A 155 21.63 11.06 1.57
CA HIS A 155 22.76 11.09 2.49
C HIS A 155 22.53 10.18 3.70
N GLY A 156 23.61 9.68 4.30
CA GLY A 156 23.53 8.91 5.53
C GLY A 156 22.89 7.53 5.40
N VAL A 157 22.78 6.99 4.18
CA VAL A 157 22.23 5.65 3.95
C VAL A 157 23.21 4.60 4.43
N THR A 158 22.75 3.73 5.33
CA THR A 158 23.50 2.56 5.79
C THR A 158 22.67 1.31 5.54
N ILE A 159 23.27 0.31 4.91
CA ILE A 159 22.65 -0.98 4.67
C ILE A 159 23.53 -2.03 5.35
N ALA A 160 22.95 -2.78 6.30
CA ALA A 160 23.68 -3.82 7.05
C ALA A 160 23.09 -5.21 6.79
N CYS A 161 23.91 -6.23 6.90
CA CYS A 161 23.52 -7.65 6.79
C CYS A 161 22.93 -8.09 5.44
N LEU A 162 23.17 -7.35 4.38
CA LEU A 162 22.84 -7.77 3.02
C LEU A 162 24.10 -8.32 2.32
N LEU A 163 23.92 -9.41 1.58
CA LEU A 163 24.94 -9.87 0.64
C LEU A 163 24.80 -8.99 -0.63
N TYR A 164 25.81 -8.20 -0.88
CA TYR A 164 25.90 -7.46 -2.15
C TYR A 164 26.43 -8.40 -3.23
N THR A 165 25.68 -8.54 -4.30
CA THR A 165 26.24 -9.06 -5.55
C THR A 165 26.68 -7.86 -6.36
N SER A 166 27.99 -7.75 -6.56
CA SER A 166 28.61 -6.68 -7.34
C SER A 166 28.64 -7.00 -8.84
N ASP A 167 27.60 -7.63 -9.35
CA ASP A 167 27.51 -8.00 -10.76
C ASP A 167 26.60 -6.99 -11.48
N ALA A 168 27.17 -5.84 -11.80
CA ALA A 168 26.64 -4.88 -12.77
C ALA A 168 27.79 -4.43 -13.68
#